data_fe0e02356811636f1d4aaaafd9176365
#
_entry.id   fe0e02356811636f1d4aaaafd9176365
#
_cell.length_a   1.000
_cell.length_b   1.000
_cell.length_c   1.000
_cell.angle_alpha   90.00
_cell.angle_beta   90.00
_cell.angle_gamma   90.00
#
_symmetry.space_group_name_H-M   'P 1'
#
loop_
_entity.id
_entity.type
_entity.pdbx_description
1 polymer ?
#
loop_
_entity_poly.entity_id
_entity_poly.type
_entity_poly.pdbx_seq_one_letter_code
_entity_poly.pdbx_strand_id
1 'polypeptide(L)'
;AYIYDGEYFFGDDILVAPITTKSGTNGMTEKEVWFPEGQWWSVDTHELIQGPCKRTLSYTDEQIPYFFRQGAIIPYNPETVMNVTERPDRMILNVVSGANGEGTLYEDDGDNPDYASKYAVINFAQACEGQMGRYIISSRKGTVGRVPVNRSYLLRIFNTPTPLSATVNGKSATYSYDSNKKCTTVEVPYGSCSINRTVIVKYSETLNTGIISAKADKMKVVYERNSKKLKGSFESTKKKVALEISNSVGKTVLRNTYCDVNSFTEDLTFLFPQLYIGKVVADNQIYVRKFIKE
;
A
#
# COMPACT_ATOMS: atom_id res chain seq x y z
N ALA A 1 -8.26 14.44 -9.96
CA ALA A 1 -9.07 14.42 -8.73
C ALA A 1 -10.47 14.99 -8.99
N TYR A 2 -10.62 16.12 -9.67
CA TYR A 2 -11.93 16.80 -9.87
C TYR A 2 -12.88 16.13 -10.88
N ILE A 3 -12.49 15.04 -11.52
CA ILE A 3 -13.33 14.31 -12.50
C ILE A 3 -14.16 13.23 -11.79
N TYR A 4 -13.76 12.84 -10.59
CA TYR A 4 -14.39 11.78 -9.78
C TYR A 4 -14.90 12.38 -8.47
N ASP A 5 -15.94 13.21 -8.56
CA ASP A 5 -16.54 14.00 -7.47
C ASP A 5 -17.36 13.13 -6.49
N GLY A 6 -17.65 11.88 -6.86
CA GLY A 6 -18.36 10.92 -6.04
C GLY A 6 -17.48 10.11 -5.07
N GLU A 7 -16.20 10.47 -4.89
CA GLU A 7 -15.26 9.78 -4.02
C GLU A 7 -14.20 10.75 -3.47
N TYR A 8 -13.57 10.38 -2.34
CA TYR A 8 -12.55 11.21 -1.71
C TYR A 8 -11.55 10.37 -0.92
N PHE A 9 -10.39 10.95 -0.67
CA PHE A 9 -9.42 10.40 0.29
C PHE A 9 -9.74 10.84 1.72
N PHE A 10 -9.78 9.87 2.63
CA PHE A 10 -9.77 10.12 4.06
C PHE A 10 -8.37 9.81 4.61
N GLY A 11 -7.56 10.86 4.78
CA GLY A 11 -6.11 10.70 4.94
C GLY A 11 -5.44 10.24 3.64
N ASP A 12 -4.26 9.61 3.76
CA ASP A 12 -3.45 9.22 2.60
C ASP A 12 -3.77 7.80 2.10
N ASP A 13 -4.38 6.98 2.94
CA ASP A 13 -4.47 5.53 2.74
C ASP A 13 -5.88 4.98 2.64
N ILE A 14 -6.91 5.82 2.75
CA ILE A 14 -8.32 5.40 2.66
C ILE A 14 -8.99 6.13 1.51
N LEU A 15 -9.46 5.37 0.51
CA LEU A 15 -10.35 5.84 -0.52
C LEU A 15 -11.79 5.56 -0.10
N VAL A 16 -12.65 6.56 -0.06
CA VAL A 16 -14.07 6.45 0.32
C VAL A 16 -14.93 6.82 -0.87
N ALA A 17 -15.91 5.98 -1.21
CA ALA A 17 -16.81 6.18 -2.34
C ALA A 17 -18.29 6.11 -1.88
N PRO A 18 -18.82 7.14 -1.21
CA PRO A 18 -20.16 7.11 -0.64
C PRO A 18 -21.25 6.81 -1.68
N ILE A 19 -22.25 6.05 -1.26
CA ILE A 19 -23.44 5.80 -2.06
C ILE A 19 -24.33 7.03 -1.95
N THR A 20 -24.58 7.68 -3.08
CA THR A 20 -25.41 8.92 -3.16
C THR A 20 -26.68 8.72 -4.00
N THR A 21 -26.89 7.52 -4.54
CA THR A 21 -28.05 7.17 -5.34
C THR A 21 -28.94 6.21 -4.57
N LYS A 22 -30.25 6.30 -4.81
CA LYS A 22 -31.23 5.41 -4.18
C LYS A 22 -31.04 3.98 -4.69
N SER A 23 -31.19 3.02 -3.77
CA SER A 23 -31.16 1.58 -4.10
C SER A 23 -32.28 1.19 -5.09
N GLY A 24 -31.98 0.20 -5.91
CA GLY A 24 -32.96 -0.45 -6.77
C GLY A 24 -34.01 -1.25 -5.99
N THR A 25 -34.97 -1.84 -6.69
CA THR A 25 -36.03 -2.66 -6.09
C THR A 25 -35.52 -3.94 -5.40
N ASN A 26 -34.27 -4.32 -5.69
CA ASN A 26 -33.56 -5.45 -5.05
C ASN A 26 -32.78 -5.04 -3.79
N GLY A 27 -32.88 -3.78 -3.33
CA GLY A 27 -32.14 -3.27 -2.17
C GLY A 27 -30.65 -3.05 -2.41
N MET A 28 -30.20 -3.09 -3.68
CA MET A 28 -28.79 -2.91 -4.05
C MET A 28 -28.61 -1.63 -4.87
N THR A 29 -27.47 -1.02 -4.69
CA THR A 29 -27.00 0.14 -5.48
C THR A 29 -25.67 -0.18 -6.14
N GLU A 30 -25.56 0.13 -7.42
CA GLU A 30 -24.28 0.08 -8.13
C GLU A 30 -23.53 1.40 -7.94
N LYS A 31 -22.27 1.30 -7.56
CA LYS A 31 -21.35 2.42 -7.43
C LYS A 31 -20.14 2.21 -8.33
N GLU A 32 -19.94 3.12 -9.28
CA GLU A 32 -18.66 3.19 -10.01
C GLU A 32 -17.61 3.85 -9.12
N VAL A 33 -16.47 3.20 -8.97
CA VAL A 33 -15.31 3.71 -8.20
C VAL A 33 -14.11 3.73 -9.11
N TRP A 34 -13.40 4.84 -9.12
CA TRP A 34 -12.11 4.98 -9.78
C TRP A 34 -10.98 4.75 -8.77
N PHE A 35 -10.18 3.72 -9.01
CA PHE A 35 -9.02 3.41 -8.19
C PHE A 35 -7.78 4.09 -8.78
N PRO A 36 -7.10 4.97 -8.05
CA PRO A 36 -5.82 5.53 -8.45
C PRO A 36 -4.73 4.47 -8.60
N GLU A 37 -3.57 4.86 -9.15
CA GLU A 37 -2.40 3.98 -9.24
C GLU A 37 -2.06 3.37 -7.87
N GLY A 38 -1.76 2.07 -7.87
CA GLY A 38 -1.47 1.27 -6.68
C GLY A 38 -2.44 0.11 -6.49
N GLN A 39 -2.34 -0.52 -5.33
CA GLN A 39 -3.20 -1.65 -4.94
C GLN A 39 -4.13 -1.19 -3.81
N TRP A 40 -5.39 -1.59 -3.92
CA TRP A 40 -6.46 -1.17 -3.01
C TRP A 40 -7.19 -2.38 -2.46
N TRP A 41 -7.21 -2.51 -1.15
CA TRP A 41 -7.93 -3.57 -0.46
C TRP A 41 -9.38 -3.17 -0.25
N SER A 42 -10.31 -3.92 -0.84
CA SER A 42 -11.73 -3.77 -0.55
C SER A 42 -12.08 -4.42 0.78
N VAL A 43 -12.61 -3.63 1.69
CA VAL A 43 -12.99 -4.11 3.03
C VAL A 43 -14.24 -4.99 2.97
N ASP A 44 -15.12 -4.74 2.00
CA ASP A 44 -16.37 -5.48 1.83
C ASP A 44 -16.19 -6.80 1.05
N THR A 45 -15.44 -6.78 -0.06
CA THR A 45 -15.28 -7.95 -0.93
C THR A 45 -14.05 -8.79 -0.58
N HIS A 46 -13.16 -8.30 0.28
CA HIS A 46 -11.89 -8.93 0.66
C HIS A 46 -11.01 -9.26 -0.56
N GLU A 47 -10.96 -8.33 -1.49
CA GLU A 47 -10.17 -8.43 -2.72
C GLU A 47 -9.17 -7.28 -2.83
N LEU A 48 -8.05 -7.56 -3.49
CA LEU A 48 -7.05 -6.57 -3.84
C LEU A 48 -7.32 -6.09 -5.27
N ILE A 49 -7.56 -4.79 -5.43
CA ILE A 49 -7.89 -4.15 -6.70
C ILE A 49 -6.68 -3.38 -7.22
N GLN A 50 -6.24 -3.71 -8.42
CA GLN A 50 -5.14 -2.99 -9.09
C GLN A 50 -5.66 -1.73 -9.77
N GLY A 51 -5.21 -0.57 -9.34
CA GLY A 51 -5.34 0.69 -10.07
C GLY A 51 -4.15 0.96 -11.03
N PRO A 52 -4.29 1.94 -11.97
CA PRO A 52 -5.48 2.75 -12.16
C PRO A 52 -6.58 2.00 -12.92
N CYS A 53 -7.77 1.96 -12.37
CA CYS A 53 -8.92 1.34 -13.05
C CYS A 53 -10.26 1.89 -12.53
N LYS A 54 -11.32 1.66 -13.28
CA LYS A 54 -12.71 1.83 -12.82
C LYS A 54 -13.34 0.47 -12.54
N ARG A 55 -14.10 0.38 -11.47
CA ARG A 55 -14.91 -0.78 -11.12
C ARG A 55 -16.31 -0.36 -10.72
N THR A 56 -17.30 -1.06 -11.22
CA THR A 56 -18.66 -0.97 -10.73
C THR A 56 -18.87 -2.08 -9.71
N LEU A 57 -19.24 -1.72 -8.50
CA LEU A 57 -19.40 -2.59 -7.36
C LEU A 57 -20.82 -2.41 -6.81
N SER A 58 -21.42 -3.47 -6.29
CA SER A 58 -22.78 -3.46 -5.75
C SER A 58 -22.76 -3.48 -4.23
N TYR A 59 -23.57 -2.62 -3.62
CA TYR A 59 -23.65 -2.40 -2.18
C TYR A 59 -25.10 -2.32 -1.70
N THR A 60 -25.33 -2.65 -0.44
CA THR A 60 -26.58 -2.35 0.24
C THR A 60 -26.56 -0.92 0.81
N ASP A 61 -27.73 -0.38 1.17
CA ASP A 61 -27.85 0.96 1.75
C ASP A 61 -27.17 1.10 3.14
N GLU A 62 -26.84 -0.03 3.78
CA GLU A 62 -26.16 -0.07 5.08
C GLU A 62 -24.63 -0.01 4.96
N GLN A 63 -24.10 -0.16 3.75
CA GLN A 63 -22.66 -0.17 3.50
C GLN A 63 -22.15 1.22 3.12
N ILE A 64 -20.97 1.53 3.60
CA ILE A 64 -20.19 2.68 3.14
C ILE A 64 -18.95 2.14 2.45
N PRO A 65 -18.89 2.18 1.11
CA PRO A 65 -17.73 1.66 0.38
C PRO A 65 -16.46 2.43 0.72
N TYR A 66 -15.45 1.72 1.20
CA TYR A 66 -14.12 2.27 1.41
C TYR A 66 -13.04 1.20 1.19
N PHE A 67 -11.87 1.69 0.83
CA PHE A 67 -10.76 0.84 0.40
C PHE A 67 -9.47 1.32 1.05
N PHE A 68 -8.67 0.38 1.52
CA PHE A 68 -7.36 0.68 2.09
C PHE A 68 -6.27 0.50 1.05
N ARG A 69 -5.33 1.43 0.99
CA ARG A 69 -4.12 1.26 0.19
C ARG A 69 -3.32 0.06 0.70
N GLN A 70 -2.76 -0.75 -0.19
CA GLN A 70 -1.81 -1.78 0.20
C GLN A 70 -0.57 -1.13 0.83
N GLY A 71 -0.11 -1.66 1.95
CA GLY A 71 0.93 -1.06 2.78
C GLY A 71 0.39 -0.20 3.93
N ALA A 72 -0.89 0.16 3.93
CA ALA A 72 -1.48 0.99 4.98
C ALA A 72 -1.43 0.33 6.36
N ILE A 73 -1.21 1.16 7.39
CA ILE A 73 -1.38 0.80 8.80
C ILE A 73 -2.26 1.88 9.43
N ILE A 74 -3.50 1.54 9.70
CA ILE A 74 -4.53 2.49 10.12
C ILE A 74 -4.94 2.19 11.55
N PRO A 75 -4.65 3.09 12.51
CA PRO A 75 -5.08 2.91 13.88
C PRO A 75 -6.59 3.17 14.02
N TYR A 76 -7.26 2.30 14.75
CA TYR A 76 -8.68 2.36 15.07
C TYR A 76 -8.90 2.28 16.58
N ASN A 77 -9.94 2.96 17.04
CA ASN A 77 -10.46 2.73 18.38
C ASN A 77 -11.21 1.38 18.44
N PRO A 78 -11.24 0.71 19.58
CA PRO A 78 -12.14 -0.42 19.80
C PRO A 78 -13.60 0.02 19.63
N GLU A 79 -14.47 -0.91 19.24
CA GLU A 79 -15.90 -0.65 19.06
C GLU A 79 -16.62 -0.20 20.35
N THR A 80 -16.00 -0.41 21.51
CA THR A 80 -16.50 0.04 22.81
C THR A 80 -16.27 1.53 23.07
N VAL A 81 -15.44 2.20 22.27
CA VAL A 81 -15.16 3.63 22.39
C VAL A 81 -16.21 4.41 21.63
N MET A 82 -17.05 5.14 22.35
CA MET A 82 -18.23 5.82 21.80
C MET A 82 -17.99 7.30 21.46
N ASN A 83 -16.85 7.86 21.85
CA ASN A 83 -16.56 9.28 21.61
C ASN A 83 -15.05 9.55 21.46
N VAL A 84 -14.71 10.68 20.86
CA VAL A 84 -13.31 11.08 20.58
C VAL A 84 -12.52 11.56 21.80
N THR A 85 -13.16 11.76 22.93
CA THR A 85 -12.49 12.19 24.16
C THR A 85 -11.91 11.01 24.95
N GLU A 86 -12.36 9.80 24.66
CA GLU A 86 -11.83 8.59 25.26
C GLU A 86 -10.47 8.24 24.63
N ARG A 87 -9.54 7.85 25.48
CA ARG A 87 -8.19 7.40 25.12
C ARG A 87 -8.02 5.96 25.57
N PRO A 88 -8.39 4.99 24.71
CA PRO A 88 -8.39 3.58 25.10
C PRO A 88 -6.97 3.06 25.33
N ASP A 89 -6.85 2.16 26.29
CA ASP A 89 -5.63 1.39 26.57
C ASP A 89 -5.49 0.15 25.66
N ARG A 90 -6.47 -0.11 24.80
CA ARG A 90 -6.44 -1.08 23.71
C ARG A 90 -6.72 -0.38 22.38
N MET A 91 -5.86 -0.61 21.39
CA MET A 91 -6.04 -0.08 20.03
C MET A 91 -6.12 -1.21 19.03
N ILE A 92 -6.82 -0.97 17.93
CA ILE A 92 -6.83 -1.87 16.77
C ILE A 92 -5.94 -1.24 15.69
N LEU A 93 -5.09 -2.03 15.07
CA LEU A 93 -4.31 -1.63 13.90
C LEU A 93 -4.80 -2.44 12.70
N ASN A 94 -5.49 -1.79 11.77
CA ASN A 94 -5.85 -2.38 10.50
C ASN A 94 -4.66 -2.23 9.54
N VAL A 95 -4.14 -3.35 9.07
CA VAL A 95 -2.92 -3.42 8.26
C VAL A 95 -3.24 -4.12 6.96
N VAL A 96 -2.86 -3.55 5.83
CA VAL A 96 -2.96 -4.25 4.53
C VAL A 96 -1.59 -4.75 4.12
N SER A 97 -1.41 -6.07 4.19
CA SER A 97 -0.14 -6.72 3.91
C SER A 97 0.19 -6.74 2.41
N GLY A 98 1.46 -7.03 2.09
CA GLY A 98 1.97 -7.20 0.74
C GLY A 98 2.78 -6.02 0.20
N ALA A 99 2.90 -4.92 0.94
CA ALA A 99 3.82 -3.83 0.64
C ALA A 99 4.45 -3.32 1.92
N ASN A 100 5.58 -2.63 1.80
CA ASN A 100 6.12 -1.84 2.89
C ASN A 100 5.25 -0.61 3.11
N GLY A 101 5.15 -0.16 4.36
CA GLY A 101 4.35 1.01 4.67
C GLY A 101 4.55 1.50 6.09
N GLU A 102 3.99 2.66 6.34
CA GLU A 102 4.09 3.37 7.61
C GLU A 102 2.72 3.91 8.02
N GLY A 103 2.55 4.19 9.29
CA GLY A 103 1.37 4.82 9.86
C GLY A 103 1.74 5.60 11.11
N THR A 104 0.88 6.51 11.52
CA THR A 104 1.11 7.35 12.69
C THR A 104 -0.16 7.51 13.51
N LEU A 105 -0.03 7.39 14.82
CA LEU A 105 -1.04 7.78 15.78
C LEU A 105 -0.56 9.03 16.52
N TYR A 106 -1.27 10.14 16.29
CA TYR A 106 -1.09 11.40 17.03
C TYR A 106 -2.21 11.51 18.06
N GLU A 107 -1.87 11.89 19.28
CA GLU A 107 -2.82 12.10 20.37
C GLU A 107 -2.40 13.29 21.20
N ASP A 108 -3.39 14.09 21.58
CA ASP A 108 -3.24 15.22 22.51
C ASP A 108 -4.39 15.22 23.53
N ASP A 109 -4.49 16.25 24.35
CA ASP A 109 -5.55 16.39 25.36
C ASP A 109 -6.93 16.74 24.76
N GLY A 110 -6.96 17.24 23.51
CA GLY A 110 -8.18 17.63 22.80
C GLY A 110 -8.79 18.97 23.22
N ASP A 111 -8.40 19.54 24.37
CA ASP A 111 -8.94 20.77 24.95
C ASP A 111 -7.85 21.80 25.36
N ASN A 112 -6.58 21.49 25.11
CA ASN A 112 -5.46 22.35 25.48
C ASN A 112 -4.89 23.09 24.24
N PRO A 113 -4.78 24.43 24.27
CA PRO A 113 -4.19 25.20 23.17
C PRO A 113 -2.69 24.89 22.93
N ASP A 114 -2.01 24.31 23.93
CA ASP A 114 -0.59 23.93 23.83
C ASP A 114 -0.32 22.62 23.09
N TYR A 115 -1.23 22.18 22.22
CA TYR A 115 -1.13 20.91 21.46
C TYR A 115 0.21 20.77 20.71
N ALA A 116 0.85 21.87 20.32
CA ALA A 116 2.15 21.85 19.65
C ALA A 116 3.30 21.34 20.54
N SER A 117 3.13 21.38 21.88
CA SER A 117 4.11 20.90 22.86
C SER A 117 3.60 19.75 23.73
N LYS A 118 2.28 19.58 23.82
CA LYS A 118 1.60 18.58 24.66
C LYS A 118 0.91 17.53 23.80
N TYR A 119 1.70 16.68 23.16
CA TYR A 119 1.21 15.60 22.32
C TYR A 119 2.01 14.33 22.54
N ALA A 120 1.46 13.23 22.07
CA ALA A 120 2.13 11.93 21.98
C ALA A 120 2.02 11.39 20.55
N VAL A 121 3.10 10.79 20.06
CA VAL A 121 3.14 10.16 18.73
C VAL A 121 3.67 8.74 18.86
N ILE A 122 2.97 7.81 18.22
CA ILE A 122 3.43 6.43 17.98
C ILE A 122 3.46 6.21 16.48
N ASN A 123 4.63 5.84 15.95
CA ASN A 123 4.76 5.46 14.55
C ASN A 123 4.65 3.95 14.40
N PHE A 124 4.07 3.55 13.29
CA PHE A 124 3.94 2.16 12.89
C PHE A 124 4.71 1.95 11.59
N ALA A 125 5.25 0.75 11.40
CA ALA A 125 5.86 0.37 10.14
C ALA A 125 5.56 -1.10 9.83
N GLN A 126 5.46 -1.44 8.55
CA GLN A 126 5.42 -2.81 8.08
C GLN A 126 6.44 -3.05 6.97
N ALA A 127 6.99 -4.26 6.96
CA ALA A 127 7.82 -4.79 5.90
C ALA A 127 7.39 -6.22 5.59
N CYS A 128 7.27 -6.52 4.31
CA CYS A 128 6.86 -7.83 3.80
C CYS A 128 8.00 -8.44 2.98
N GLU A 129 8.46 -9.62 3.34
CA GLU A 129 9.54 -10.33 2.66
C GLU A 129 9.21 -11.83 2.54
N GLY A 130 8.92 -12.26 1.31
CA GLY A 130 8.55 -13.65 1.04
C GLY A 130 7.33 -14.08 1.88
N GLN A 131 7.53 -15.08 2.72
CA GLN A 131 6.49 -15.62 3.62
C GLN A 131 6.46 -14.93 4.99
N MET A 132 7.13 -13.80 5.16
CA MET A 132 7.24 -13.14 6.45
C MET A 132 6.73 -11.71 6.40
N GLY A 133 5.82 -11.38 7.34
CA GLY A 133 5.42 -10.02 7.66
C GLY A 133 6.08 -9.57 8.97
N ARG A 134 6.67 -8.37 8.95
CA ARG A 134 7.23 -7.70 10.12
C ARG A 134 6.46 -6.41 10.36
N TYR A 135 5.93 -6.25 11.56
CA TYR A 135 5.14 -5.08 11.95
C TYR A 135 5.77 -4.46 13.20
N ILE A 136 6.02 -3.17 13.16
CA ILE A 136 6.71 -2.44 14.24
C ILE A 136 5.74 -1.40 14.80
N ILE A 137 5.57 -1.41 16.10
CA ILE A 137 4.93 -0.35 16.89
C ILE A 137 6.07 0.34 17.63
N SER A 138 6.38 1.60 17.25
CA SER A 138 7.48 2.33 17.87
C SER A 138 7.17 2.71 19.32
N SER A 139 8.22 2.99 20.08
CA SER A 139 8.07 3.66 21.36
C SER A 139 7.40 5.02 21.18
N ARG A 140 6.51 5.37 22.11
CA ARG A 140 5.83 6.65 22.14
C ARG A 140 6.85 7.78 22.32
N LYS A 141 6.71 8.81 21.51
CA LYS A 141 7.40 10.09 21.63
C LYS A 141 6.44 11.12 22.20
N GLY A 142 6.95 12.02 23.04
CA GLY A 142 6.15 13.03 23.71
C GLY A 142 5.37 12.48 24.92
N THR A 143 4.79 13.39 25.67
CA THR A 143 3.99 13.08 26.86
C THR A 143 2.77 13.99 26.91
N VAL A 144 1.61 13.40 27.14
CA VAL A 144 0.37 14.12 27.38
C VAL A 144 -0.42 13.40 28.47
N GLY A 145 -1.00 14.15 29.40
CA GLY A 145 -1.50 13.61 30.66
C GLY A 145 -2.63 12.58 30.57
N ARG A 146 -3.43 12.64 29.49
CA ARG A 146 -4.58 11.74 29.29
C ARG A 146 -4.29 10.53 28.41
N VAL A 147 -3.14 10.48 27.74
CA VAL A 147 -2.79 9.36 26.85
C VAL A 147 -2.21 8.20 27.66
N PRO A 148 -2.74 6.99 27.54
CA PRO A 148 -2.28 5.83 28.30
C PRO A 148 -0.78 5.57 28.16
N VAL A 149 -0.10 5.34 29.28
CA VAL A 149 1.33 4.97 29.31
C VAL A 149 1.58 3.52 28.96
N ASN A 150 0.54 2.69 29.09
CA ASN A 150 0.55 1.29 28.70
C ASN A 150 -0.60 1.01 27.76
N ARG A 151 -0.39 0.15 26.77
CA ARG A 151 -1.41 -0.29 25.79
C ARG A 151 -1.24 -1.73 25.38
N SER A 152 -2.35 -2.33 24.99
CA SER A 152 -2.40 -3.52 24.14
C SER A 152 -2.80 -3.14 22.73
N TYR A 153 -2.47 -3.98 21.75
CA TYR A 153 -2.91 -3.79 20.37
C TYR A 153 -3.47 -5.08 19.80
N LEU A 154 -4.48 -4.92 18.95
CA LEU A 154 -4.99 -5.98 18.10
C LEU A 154 -4.61 -5.66 16.65
N LEU A 155 -3.67 -6.39 16.09
CA LEU A 155 -3.35 -6.25 14.67
C LEU A 155 -4.35 -7.09 13.86
N ARG A 156 -5.10 -6.44 12.96
CA ARG A 156 -5.92 -7.07 11.93
C ARG A 156 -5.17 -6.93 10.60
N ILE A 157 -4.53 -7.98 10.15
CA ILE A 157 -3.66 -7.97 8.99
C ILE A 157 -4.41 -8.61 7.84
N PHE A 158 -4.86 -7.79 6.90
CA PHE A 158 -5.60 -8.19 5.72
C PHE A 158 -4.67 -8.61 4.58
N ASN A 159 -5.23 -9.28 3.57
CA ASN A 159 -4.52 -9.78 2.40
C ASN A 159 -3.38 -10.75 2.78
N THR A 160 -3.67 -11.66 3.70
CA THR A 160 -2.69 -12.65 4.16
C THR A 160 -3.08 -14.09 3.81
N PRO A 161 -2.10 -14.96 3.51
CA PRO A 161 -2.28 -16.41 3.56
C PRO A 161 -2.45 -16.90 5.00
N THR A 162 -2.62 -18.21 5.16
CA THR A 162 -2.71 -18.86 6.48
C THR A 162 -1.43 -18.63 7.29
N PRO A 163 -1.51 -18.08 8.51
CA PRO A 163 -0.35 -17.92 9.38
C PRO A 163 0.12 -19.27 9.94
N LEU A 164 1.43 -19.46 10.02
CA LEU A 164 2.07 -20.61 10.64
C LEU A 164 2.55 -20.31 12.06
N SER A 165 2.95 -19.08 12.31
CA SER A 165 3.37 -18.64 13.65
C SER A 165 3.32 -17.12 13.75
N ALA A 166 3.13 -16.62 14.97
CA ALA A 166 3.25 -15.21 15.31
C ALA A 166 4.09 -15.03 16.58
N THR A 167 4.91 -13.98 16.60
CA THR A 167 5.70 -13.60 17.78
C THR A 167 5.61 -12.11 18.04
N VAL A 168 5.70 -11.71 19.32
CA VAL A 168 5.87 -10.33 19.76
C VAL A 168 7.17 -10.24 20.54
N ASN A 169 8.11 -9.43 20.09
CA ASN A 169 9.45 -9.29 20.66
C ASN A 169 10.15 -10.66 20.89
N GLY A 170 10.00 -11.56 19.90
CA GLY A 170 10.59 -12.91 19.95
C GLY A 170 9.84 -13.95 20.81
N LYS A 171 8.80 -13.55 21.53
CA LYS A 171 7.96 -14.48 22.30
C LYS A 171 6.73 -14.88 21.49
N SER A 172 6.29 -16.13 21.60
CA SER A 172 5.06 -16.61 20.94
C SER A 172 3.86 -15.74 21.32
N ALA A 173 3.03 -15.42 20.33
CA ALA A 173 1.86 -14.58 20.48
C ALA A 173 0.58 -15.33 20.08
N THR A 174 -0.53 -14.96 20.71
CA THR A 174 -1.86 -15.44 20.31
C THR A 174 -2.22 -14.86 18.95
N TYR A 175 -2.69 -15.72 18.04
CA TYR A 175 -3.15 -15.30 16.72
C TYR A 175 -4.33 -16.17 16.26
N SER A 176 -5.10 -15.65 15.33
CA SER A 176 -6.17 -16.36 14.63
C SER A 176 -6.19 -16.00 13.15
N TYR A 177 -6.92 -16.76 12.34
CA TYR A 177 -7.06 -16.52 10.91
C TYR A 177 -8.50 -16.72 10.45
N ASP A 178 -9.01 -15.72 9.74
CA ASP A 178 -10.28 -15.78 9.04
C ASP A 178 -9.99 -15.92 7.53
N SER A 179 -10.21 -17.12 6.99
CA SER A 179 -9.92 -17.41 5.59
C SER A 179 -10.86 -16.68 4.62
N ASN A 180 -12.10 -16.38 5.02
CA ASN A 180 -13.06 -15.65 4.19
C ASN A 180 -12.65 -14.19 4.02
N LYS A 181 -12.14 -13.60 5.11
CA LYS A 181 -11.63 -12.22 5.12
C LYS A 181 -10.16 -12.12 4.75
N LYS A 182 -9.47 -13.25 4.53
CA LYS A 182 -8.00 -13.31 4.37
C LYS A 182 -7.28 -12.46 5.43
N CYS A 183 -7.74 -12.57 6.67
CA CYS A 183 -7.31 -11.72 7.77
C CYS A 183 -6.65 -12.53 8.87
N THR A 184 -5.38 -12.23 9.14
CA THR A 184 -4.66 -12.70 10.31
C THR A 184 -4.83 -11.68 11.44
N THR A 185 -5.26 -12.15 12.61
CA THR A 185 -5.37 -11.32 13.81
C THR A 185 -4.28 -11.73 14.78
N VAL A 186 -3.51 -10.76 15.31
CA VAL A 186 -2.44 -11.01 16.30
C VAL A 186 -2.65 -10.11 17.51
N GLU A 187 -2.59 -10.70 18.69
CA GLU A 187 -2.67 -9.95 19.95
C GLU A 187 -1.27 -9.49 20.41
N VAL A 188 -1.11 -8.19 20.60
CA VAL A 188 0.06 -7.61 21.25
C VAL A 188 -0.29 -7.32 22.69
N PRO A 189 0.37 -7.99 23.65
CA PRO A 189 0.01 -7.89 25.06
C PRO A 189 0.07 -6.47 25.62
N TYR A 190 -0.74 -6.23 26.64
CA TYR A 190 -0.68 -4.99 27.42
C TYR A 190 0.72 -4.75 27.98
N GLY A 191 1.22 -3.54 27.86
CA GLY A 191 2.54 -3.17 28.34
C GLY A 191 2.92 -1.75 27.96
N SER A 192 4.12 -1.33 28.40
CA SER A 192 4.59 0.05 28.28
C SER A 192 4.66 0.54 26.82
N CYS A 193 4.14 1.73 26.56
CA CYS A 193 4.30 2.45 25.30
C CYS A 193 5.71 3.05 25.12
N SER A 194 6.59 2.96 26.11
CA SER A 194 7.96 3.50 26.03
C SER A 194 8.95 2.54 25.34
N ILE A 195 8.51 1.35 24.95
CA ILE A 195 9.35 0.35 24.28
C ILE A 195 8.77 0.00 22.90
N ASN A 196 9.67 -0.24 21.94
CA ASN A 196 9.27 -0.76 20.65
C ASN A 196 8.70 -2.18 20.78
N ARG A 197 7.71 -2.49 19.98
CA ARG A 197 7.16 -3.84 19.84
C ARG A 197 7.30 -4.28 18.39
N THR A 198 7.92 -5.42 18.19
CA THR A 198 8.08 -6.04 16.87
C THR A 198 7.23 -7.29 16.83
N VAL A 199 6.25 -7.30 15.94
CA VAL A 199 5.43 -8.47 15.62
C VAL A 199 5.98 -9.09 14.34
N ILE A 200 6.23 -10.40 14.37
CA ILE A 200 6.64 -11.18 13.21
C ILE A 200 5.63 -12.29 13.01
N VAL A 201 5.09 -12.38 11.80
CA VAL A 201 4.18 -13.45 11.39
C VAL A 201 4.81 -14.18 10.21
N LYS A 202 4.88 -15.52 10.32
CA LYS A 202 5.25 -16.40 9.21
C LYS A 202 4.00 -17.01 8.62
N TYR A 203 3.93 -17.05 7.30
CA TYR A 203 2.79 -17.54 6.54
C TYR A 203 3.10 -18.79 5.75
N SER A 204 2.07 -19.54 5.35
CA SER A 204 2.19 -20.76 4.54
C SER A 204 2.67 -20.48 3.11
N GLU A 205 2.41 -19.27 2.62
CA GLU A 205 2.72 -18.85 1.26
C GLU A 205 3.34 -17.45 1.26
N THR A 206 3.94 -17.09 0.13
CA THR A 206 4.46 -15.74 -0.10
C THR A 206 3.32 -14.72 0.01
N LEU A 207 3.56 -13.63 0.73
CA LEU A 207 2.63 -12.53 0.84
C LEU A 207 2.32 -11.92 -0.53
N ASN A 208 1.04 -11.71 -0.80
CA ASN A 208 0.60 -11.12 -2.07
C ASN A 208 1.01 -9.65 -2.12
N THR A 209 2.07 -9.35 -2.84
CA THR A 209 2.58 -7.99 -3.02
C THR A 209 1.76 -7.17 -4.04
N GLY A 210 0.63 -7.71 -4.51
CA GLY A 210 -0.13 -7.08 -5.59
C GLY A 210 0.61 -7.05 -6.94
N ILE A 211 1.88 -7.39 -6.93
CA ILE A 211 2.55 -7.80 -8.14
C ILE A 211 1.96 -9.19 -8.43
N ILE A 212 0.97 -9.25 -9.32
CA ILE A 212 0.78 -10.50 -10.04
C ILE A 212 2.16 -10.74 -10.64
N SER A 213 2.90 -11.69 -10.10
CA SER A 213 3.89 -12.35 -10.90
C SER A 213 3.09 -13.22 -11.90
N ALA A 214 2.47 -12.61 -12.88
CA ALA A 214 2.61 -13.11 -14.20
C ALA A 214 4.11 -13.40 -14.24
N LYS A 215 4.54 -14.65 -14.38
CA LYS A 215 5.94 -15.06 -14.59
C LYS A 215 6.63 -13.87 -15.21
N ALA A 216 7.46 -13.16 -14.42
CA ALA A 216 7.93 -11.86 -14.82
C ALA A 216 8.66 -12.11 -16.12
N ASP A 217 8.04 -11.69 -17.20
CA ASP A 217 8.60 -11.80 -18.51
C ASP A 217 9.89 -11.02 -18.39
N LYS A 218 11.02 -11.71 -18.29
CA LYS A 218 12.30 -11.14 -17.91
C LYS A 218 12.70 -10.11 -18.96
N MET A 219 12.27 -8.88 -18.77
CA MET A 219 12.74 -7.81 -19.63
C MET A 219 14.19 -7.52 -19.32
N LYS A 220 15.02 -7.57 -20.31
CA LYS A 220 16.41 -7.14 -20.26
C LYS A 220 16.54 -5.79 -20.98
N VAL A 221 16.86 -4.72 -20.24
CA VAL A 221 17.18 -3.40 -20.80
C VAL A 221 18.65 -3.14 -20.63
N VAL A 222 19.37 -2.93 -21.72
CA VAL A 222 20.83 -2.72 -21.75
C VAL A 222 21.16 -1.48 -22.56
N TYR A 223 21.94 -0.57 -22.01
CA TYR A 223 22.62 0.46 -22.79
C TYR A 223 23.98 -0.04 -23.22
N GLU A 224 24.22 -0.09 -24.53
CA GLU A 224 25.49 -0.49 -25.14
C GLU A 224 26.35 0.75 -25.39
N ARG A 225 27.40 0.95 -24.61
CA ARG A 225 28.27 2.13 -24.69
C ARG A 225 28.91 2.32 -26.07
N ASN A 226 29.43 1.24 -26.64
CA ASN A 226 30.18 1.30 -27.91
C ASN A 226 29.30 1.70 -29.10
N SER A 227 28.06 1.18 -29.14
CA SER A 227 27.12 1.49 -30.21
C SER A 227 26.20 2.67 -29.88
N LYS A 228 26.25 3.18 -28.63
CA LYS A 228 25.35 4.23 -28.09
C LYS A 228 23.87 3.90 -28.28
N LYS A 229 23.51 2.63 -28.14
CA LYS A 229 22.14 2.12 -28.33
C LYS A 229 21.55 1.60 -27.02
N LEU A 230 20.28 1.89 -26.80
CA LEU A 230 19.46 1.28 -25.76
C LEU A 230 18.70 0.12 -26.37
N LYS A 231 18.89 -1.08 -25.84
CA LYS A 231 18.21 -2.30 -26.29
C LYS A 231 17.29 -2.83 -25.20
N GLY A 232 16.08 -3.19 -25.56
CA GLY A 232 15.16 -3.93 -24.72
C GLY A 232 14.78 -5.25 -25.37
N SER A 233 14.69 -6.32 -24.59
CA SER A 233 14.23 -7.63 -25.05
C SER A 233 13.26 -8.24 -24.04
N PHE A 234 12.26 -8.96 -24.53
CA PHE A 234 11.21 -9.63 -23.78
C PHE A 234 11.22 -11.13 -24.10
N GLU A 235 10.78 -11.96 -23.18
CA GLU A 235 10.63 -13.40 -23.41
C GLU A 235 9.43 -13.72 -24.31
N SER A 236 8.44 -12.82 -24.40
CA SER A 236 7.27 -12.94 -25.27
C SER A 236 7.02 -11.65 -26.06
N THR A 237 6.29 -11.77 -27.19
CA THR A 237 5.86 -10.61 -27.98
C THR A 237 4.91 -9.73 -27.21
N LYS A 238 5.17 -8.42 -27.17
CA LYS A 238 4.36 -7.39 -26.51
C LYS A 238 3.52 -6.64 -27.54
N LYS A 239 2.22 -6.53 -27.29
CA LYS A 239 1.32 -5.76 -28.18
C LYS A 239 1.67 -4.29 -28.25
N LYS A 240 2.12 -3.71 -27.13
CA LYS A 240 2.52 -2.31 -27.08
C LYS A 240 3.63 -2.11 -26.07
N VAL A 241 4.71 -1.48 -26.50
CA VAL A 241 5.85 -1.08 -25.66
C VAL A 241 6.05 0.41 -25.81
N ALA A 242 5.91 1.17 -24.73
CA ALA A 242 6.21 2.59 -24.69
C ALA A 242 7.56 2.83 -24.00
N LEU A 243 8.46 3.51 -24.69
CA LEU A 243 9.76 3.94 -24.17
C LEU A 243 9.75 5.46 -23.94
N GLU A 244 10.18 5.88 -22.78
CA GLU A 244 10.43 7.28 -22.44
C GLU A 244 11.83 7.42 -21.84
N ILE A 245 12.62 8.36 -22.35
CA ILE A 245 13.95 8.69 -21.81
C ILE A 245 13.91 10.11 -21.29
N SER A 246 14.31 10.30 -20.05
CA SER A 246 14.42 11.60 -19.40
C SER A 246 15.86 11.88 -18.97
N ASN A 247 16.24 13.14 -18.98
CA ASN A 247 17.55 13.58 -18.47
C ASN A 247 17.56 13.70 -16.94
N SER A 248 18.69 14.10 -16.37
CA SER A 248 18.91 14.22 -14.92
C SER A 248 18.00 15.23 -14.21
N VAL A 249 17.42 16.20 -14.94
CA VAL A 249 16.47 17.18 -14.42
C VAL A 249 15.00 16.79 -14.68
N GLY A 250 14.74 15.55 -15.12
CA GLY A 250 13.41 15.02 -15.35
C GLY A 250 12.74 15.43 -16.68
N LYS A 251 13.45 16.18 -17.56
CA LYS A 251 12.92 16.55 -18.87
C LYS A 251 12.98 15.36 -19.81
N THR A 252 11.86 14.98 -20.40
CA THR A 252 11.78 13.94 -21.43
C THR A 252 12.53 14.39 -22.69
N VAL A 253 13.45 13.57 -23.17
CA VAL A 253 14.29 13.80 -24.35
C VAL A 253 13.97 12.89 -25.51
N LEU A 254 13.30 11.76 -25.23
CA LEU A 254 12.84 10.81 -26.25
C LEU A 254 11.57 10.12 -25.75
N ARG A 255 10.61 9.97 -26.66
CA ARG A 255 9.46 9.05 -26.50
C ARG A 255 9.29 8.26 -27.78
N ASN A 256 9.12 6.94 -27.62
CA ASN A 256 8.82 6.05 -28.74
C ASN A 256 7.83 4.95 -28.32
N THR A 257 7.11 4.39 -29.31
CA THR A 257 6.17 3.31 -29.07
C THR A 257 6.36 2.24 -30.16
N TYR A 258 6.45 0.99 -29.71
CA TYR A 258 6.58 -0.18 -30.57
C TYR A 258 5.33 -1.05 -30.40
N CYS A 259 4.89 -1.67 -31.47
CA CYS A 259 3.75 -2.59 -31.48
C CYS A 259 4.17 -3.96 -31.97
N ASP A 260 3.63 -5.01 -31.34
CA ASP A 260 3.85 -6.42 -31.70
C ASP A 260 5.34 -6.81 -31.78
N VAL A 261 6.11 -6.40 -30.74
CA VAL A 261 7.56 -6.62 -30.67
C VAL A 261 7.97 -7.48 -29.47
N ASN A 262 9.00 -8.30 -29.65
CA ASN A 262 9.72 -8.97 -28.55
C ASN A 262 11.06 -8.31 -28.21
N SER A 263 11.46 -7.29 -28.97
CA SER A 263 12.64 -6.47 -28.69
C SER A 263 12.52 -5.10 -29.36
N PHE A 264 13.28 -4.15 -28.85
CA PHE A 264 13.44 -2.84 -29.49
C PHE A 264 14.91 -2.38 -29.37
N THR A 265 15.28 -1.47 -30.26
CA THR A 265 16.60 -0.82 -30.21
C THR A 265 16.43 0.64 -30.58
N GLU A 266 16.91 1.51 -29.67
CA GLU A 266 16.95 2.97 -29.88
C GLU A 266 18.37 3.46 -30.05
N ASP A 267 18.59 4.29 -31.05
CA ASP A 267 19.83 5.00 -31.27
C ASP A 267 19.85 6.28 -30.44
N LEU A 268 20.81 6.39 -29.54
CA LEU A 268 20.96 7.52 -28.64
C LEU A 268 22.18 8.39 -28.96
N THR A 269 22.73 8.27 -30.19
CA THR A 269 23.91 9.05 -30.61
C THR A 269 23.70 10.55 -30.52
N PHE A 270 22.48 11.03 -30.73
CA PHE A 270 22.09 12.45 -30.68
C PHE A 270 22.01 13.04 -29.26
N LEU A 271 22.02 12.23 -28.22
CA LEU A 271 21.96 12.71 -26.85
C LEU A 271 23.32 13.22 -26.38
N PHE A 272 23.35 14.22 -25.51
CA PHE A 272 24.56 14.71 -24.89
C PHE A 272 25.07 13.75 -23.80
N PRO A 273 26.42 13.79 -23.48
CA PRO A 273 26.96 13.01 -22.37
C PRO A 273 26.38 13.46 -21.03
N GLN A 274 25.61 12.63 -20.40
CA GLN A 274 25.06 12.81 -19.04
C GLN A 274 24.32 11.56 -18.55
N LEU A 275 23.78 11.62 -17.33
CA LEU A 275 22.90 10.61 -16.77
C LEU A 275 21.50 10.69 -17.39
N TYR A 276 20.96 9.54 -17.79
CA TYR A 276 19.60 9.37 -18.29
C TYR A 276 18.84 8.30 -17.51
N ILE A 277 17.52 8.44 -17.50
CA ILE A 277 16.59 7.47 -16.97
C ILE A 277 15.70 7.01 -18.12
N GLY A 278 15.80 5.73 -18.48
CA GLY A 278 14.91 5.08 -19.43
C GLY A 278 13.77 4.39 -18.67
N LYS A 279 12.52 4.76 -18.98
CA LYS A 279 11.30 4.11 -18.53
C LYS A 279 10.67 3.35 -19.70
N VAL A 280 10.44 2.06 -19.51
CA VAL A 280 9.76 1.21 -20.51
C VAL A 280 8.49 0.69 -19.88
N VAL A 281 7.37 0.84 -20.58
CA VAL A 281 6.07 0.32 -20.17
C VAL A 281 5.62 -0.71 -21.22
N ALA A 282 5.44 -1.94 -20.79
CA ALA A 282 4.99 -3.05 -21.63
C ALA A 282 3.93 -3.87 -20.88
N ASP A 283 2.74 -4.05 -21.47
CA ASP A 283 1.62 -4.82 -20.88
C ASP A 283 1.36 -4.48 -19.41
N ASN A 284 1.27 -3.19 -19.07
CA ASN A 284 1.09 -2.65 -17.72
C ASN A 284 2.26 -2.88 -16.73
N GLN A 285 3.39 -3.41 -17.21
CA GLN A 285 4.63 -3.50 -16.41
C GLN A 285 5.54 -2.32 -16.72
N ILE A 286 6.16 -1.77 -15.68
CA ILE A 286 7.05 -0.61 -15.78
C ILE A 286 8.47 -1.07 -15.42
N TYR A 287 9.40 -0.78 -16.32
CA TYR A 287 10.82 -1.04 -16.13
C TYR A 287 11.59 0.27 -16.18
N VAL A 288 12.46 0.47 -15.23
CA VAL A 288 13.28 1.69 -15.15
C VAL A 288 14.75 1.31 -15.16
N ARG A 289 15.52 1.96 -16.03
CA ARG A 289 16.96 1.79 -16.13
C ARG A 289 17.68 3.14 -16.11
N LYS A 290 18.62 3.31 -15.20
CA LYS A 290 19.56 4.44 -15.22
C LYS A 290 20.77 4.05 -16.07
N PHE A 291 21.24 4.95 -16.92
CA PHE A 291 22.45 4.78 -17.71
C PHE A 291 23.16 6.11 -17.92
N ILE A 292 24.47 6.06 -18.06
CA ILE A 292 25.31 7.23 -18.39
C ILE A 292 25.70 7.11 -19.84
N LYS A 293 25.37 8.12 -20.62
CA LYS A 293 25.92 8.29 -21.96
C LYS A 293 27.25 9.05 -21.83
N GLU A 294 28.29 8.47 -22.34
CA GLU A 294 29.62 9.03 -22.46
C GLU A 294 29.81 9.69 -23.83
#